data_2fa4ccb1094d96db84e30d4088232693
#
_entry.id   2fa4ccb1094d96db84e30d4088232693
#
_cell.length_a   1.000
_cell.length_b   1.000
_cell.length_c   1.000
_cell.angle_alpha   90.00
_cell.angle_beta   90.00
_cell.angle_gamma   90.00
#
_symmetry.space_group_name_H-M   'P 1'
#
loop_
_entity.id
_entity.type
_entity.pdbx_description
1 polymer ?
#
loop_
_entity_poly.entity_id
_entity_poly.type
_entity_poly.pdbx_seq_one_letter_code
_entity_poly.pdbx_strand_id
1 'polypeptide(L)'
;MVTLGPEGTDAEAEARRHFRRVLLAGSFELAVQAAITKGCHAMVAAGFAERHRPGGEVSDLWVDLHFRHLGEVELVGVWEAPTKPMCLAARPTVGRPRTLALHPATKAFADRYLPDAERRYVDAKPLAVQQVLDGCAEGCIGSVDVVRQAGLTVLCEFRPTMVWCLYQPVNLHIQSD
;
A
#
# COMPACT_ATOMS: atom_id res chain seq x y z
N MET A 1 -16.31 -8.14 -5.99
CA MET A 1 -14.88 -8.00 -6.29
C MET A 1 -14.04 -8.34 -5.06
N VAL A 2 -12.76 -8.67 -5.23
CA VAL A 2 -11.82 -8.98 -4.15
C VAL A 2 -10.62 -8.02 -4.21
N THR A 3 -10.10 -7.61 -3.05
CA THR A 3 -8.88 -6.80 -2.96
C THR A 3 -8.15 -7.06 -1.63
N LEU A 4 -7.01 -6.39 -1.42
CA LEU A 4 -6.20 -6.49 -0.21
C LEU A 4 -6.93 -5.92 1.01
N GLY A 5 -6.97 -6.71 2.11
CA GLY A 5 -7.33 -6.28 3.46
C GLY A 5 -6.12 -5.88 4.31
N PRO A 6 -6.32 -5.70 5.59
CA PRO A 6 -7.59 -5.69 6.34
C PRO A 6 -8.45 -4.46 6.04
N GLU A 7 -9.55 -4.31 6.77
CA GLU A 7 -10.38 -3.10 6.76
C GLU A 7 -9.56 -1.86 7.08
N GLY A 8 -9.92 -0.73 6.44
CA GLY A 8 -9.23 0.54 6.58
C GLY A 8 -8.01 0.72 5.68
N THR A 9 -7.69 -0.24 4.80
CA THR A 9 -6.63 -0.07 3.78
C THR A 9 -7.06 0.89 2.66
N ASP A 10 -6.07 1.45 1.94
CA ASP A 10 -6.35 2.25 0.72
C ASP A 10 -7.03 1.40 -0.35
N ALA A 11 -6.68 0.11 -0.44
CA ALA A 11 -7.28 -0.83 -1.40
C ALA A 11 -8.77 -1.06 -1.13
N GLU A 12 -9.15 -1.29 0.12
CA GLU A 12 -10.57 -1.39 0.48
C GLU A 12 -11.32 -0.09 0.20
N ALA A 13 -10.75 1.05 0.61
CA ALA A 13 -11.40 2.35 0.43
C ALA A 13 -11.65 2.65 -1.05
N GLU A 14 -10.68 2.36 -1.93
CA GLU A 14 -10.85 2.53 -3.36
C GLU A 14 -11.84 1.53 -3.96
N ALA A 15 -11.76 0.25 -3.58
CA ALA A 15 -12.69 -0.77 -4.05
C ALA A 15 -14.14 -0.43 -3.74
N ARG A 16 -14.43 0.10 -2.55
CA ARG A 16 -15.79 0.49 -2.14
C ARG A 16 -16.37 1.69 -2.91
N ARG A 17 -15.53 2.48 -3.58
CA ARG A 17 -16.00 3.56 -4.48
C ARG A 17 -16.62 3.01 -5.75
N HIS A 18 -16.17 1.83 -6.19
CA HIS A 18 -16.58 1.24 -7.48
C HIS A 18 -17.49 0.04 -7.33
N PHE A 19 -17.48 -0.67 -6.18
CA PHE A 19 -18.18 -1.93 -6.00
C PHE A 19 -18.96 -1.99 -4.68
N ARG A 20 -20.22 -2.43 -4.78
CA ARG A 20 -21.10 -2.59 -3.60
C ARG A 20 -20.66 -3.72 -2.66
N ARG A 21 -20.09 -4.79 -3.22
CA ARG A 21 -19.61 -5.97 -2.45
C ARG A 21 -18.12 -6.12 -2.65
N VAL A 22 -17.37 -5.90 -1.58
CA VAL A 22 -15.92 -6.03 -1.54
C VAL A 22 -15.57 -7.13 -0.53
N LEU A 23 -14.81 -8.11 -0.99
CA LEU A 23 -14.20 -9.15 -0.17
C LEU A 23 -12.72 -8.76 0.05
N LEU A 24 -12.23 -8.99 1.25
CA LEU A 24 -10.87 -8.69 1.63
C LEU A 24 -10.04 -9.96 1.72
N ALA A 25 -8.87 -9.96 1.10
CA ALA A 25 -7.91 -11.05 1.12
C ALA A 25 -6.63 -10.66 1.88
N GLY A 26 -5.86 -11.65 2.33
CA GLY A 26 -4.63 -11.41 3.09
C GLY A 26 -3.46 -10.90 2.25
N SER A 27 -3.50 -11.06 0.91
CA SER A 27 -2.54 -10.53 -0.04
C SER A 27 -3.20 -10.22 -1.39
N PHE A 28 -2.51 -9.50 -2.28
CA PHE A 28 -3.01 -9.29 -3.64
C PHE A 28 -3.03 -10.59 -4.44
N GLU A 29 -2.07 -11.48 -4.24
CA GLU A 29 -2.08 -12.83 -4.83
C GLU A 29 -3.34 -13.60 -4.44
N LEU A 30 -3.65 -13.68 -3.15
CA LEU A 30 -4.88 -14.31 -2.68
C LEU A 30 -6.16 -13.62 -3.19
N ALA A 31 -6.11 -12.30 -3.43
CA ALA A 31 -7.24 -11.58 -4.01
C ALA A 31 -7.50 -12.00 -5.45
N VAL A 32 -6.44 -12.16 -6.27
CA VAL A 32 -6.56 -12.63 -7.66
C VAL A 32 -7.03 -14.08 -7.72
N GLN A 33 -6.45 -14.98 -6.93
CA GLN A 33 -6.87 -16.38 -6.84
C GLN A 33 -8.35 -16.53 -6.43
N ALA A 34 -8.77 -15.75 -5.42
CA ALA A 34 -10.15 -15.73 -4.97
C ALA A 34 -11.11 -15.16 -6.04
N ALA A 35 -10.67 -14.19 -6.82
CA ALA A 35 -11.44 -13.63 -7.93
C ALA A 35 -11.62 -14.65 -9.06
N ILE A 36 -10.58 -15.38 -9.44
CA ILE A 36 -10.64 -16.49 -10.42
C ILE A 36 -11.64 -17.55 -9.93
N THR A 37 -11.47 -18.03 -8.70
CA THR A 37 -12.33 -19.09 -8.13
C THR A 37 -13.81 -18.68 -8.06
N LYS A 38 -14.08 -17.39 -7.78
CA LYS A 38 -15.46 -16.87 -7.58
C LYS A 38 -16.05 -16.28 -8.85
N GLY A 39 -15.33 -16.23 -9.96
CA GLY A 39 -15.77 -15.59 -11.19
C GLY A 39 -16.09 -14.09 -10.99
N CYS A 40 -15.22 -13.34 -10.30
CA CYS A 40 -15.44 -11.91 -10.04
C CYS A 40 -14.14 -11.11 -10.22
N HIS A 41 -14.23 -9.79 -10.19
CA HIS A 41 -13.05 -8.93 -10.36
C HIS A 41 -12.10 -8.99 -9.18
N ALA A 42 -10.79 -8.78 -9.44
CA ALA A 42 -9.78 -8.42 -8.46
C ALA A 42 -9.25 -7.01 -8.71
N MET A 43 -8.98 -6.25 -7.64
CA MET A 43 -8.32 -4.95 -7.73
C MET A 43 -6.97 -5.01 -7.02
N VAL A 44 -5.93 -4.58 -7.73
CA VAL A 44 -4.53 -4.65 -7.30
C VAL A 44 -3.87 -3.29 -7.45
N ALA A 45 -3.05 -2.90 -6.47
CA ALA A 45 -2.23 -1.69 -6.59
C ALA A 45 -0.99 -1.98 -7.46
N ALA A 46 -0.74 -1.19 -8.52
CA ALA A 46 0.46 -1.35 -9.35
C ALA A 46 1.78 -1.11 -8.60
N GLY A 47 1.71 -0.40 -7.47
CA GLY A 47 2.87 -0.11 -6.63
C GLY A 47 3.07 -1.07 -5.45
N PHE A 48 2.40 -2.25 -5.43
CA PHE A 48 2.64 -3.17 -4.33
C PHE A 48 4.01 -3.87 -4.44
N ALA A 49 4.57 -4.15 -3.26
CA ALA A 49 5.76 -4.97 -3.12
C ALA A 49 5.62 -5.80 -1.83
N GLU A 50 5.71 -7.10 -1.95
CA GLU A 50 5.71 -8.01 -0.81
C GLU A 50 7.12 -8.42 -0.41
N ARG A 51 7.28 -8.83 0.86
CA ARG A 51 8.54 -9.34 1.41
C ARG A 51 8.24 -10.55 2.28
N HIS A 52 9.05 -11.60 2.16
CA HIS A 52 8.92 -12.78 3.01
C HIS A 52 9.33 -12.56 4.48
N ARG A 53 10.16 -11.54 4.75
CA ARG A 53 10.66 -11.21 6.09
C ARG A 53 10.73 -9.70 6.25
N PRO A 54 10.53 -9.18 7.48
CA PRO A 54 10.83 -7.79 7.81
C PRO A 54 12.23 -7.38 7.34
N GLY A 55 12.32 -6.29 6.55
CA GLY A 55 13.59 -5.81 6.00
C GLY A 55 14.29 -6.70 4.96
N GLY A 56 13.68 -7.82 4.57
CA GLY A 56 14.19 -8.74 3.56
C GLY A 56 14.08 -8.20 2.12
N GLU A 57 14.57 -8.98 1.17
CA GLU A 57 14.40 -8.70 -0.26
C GLU A 57 12.92 -8.71 -0.65
N VAL A 58 12.58 -7.96 -1.69
CA VAL A 58 11.26 -7.98 -2.28
C VAL A 58 11.03 -9.36 -2.86
N SER A 59 9.95 -10.01 -2.45
CA SER A 59 9.60 -11.37 -2.86
C SER A 59 8.59 -11.40 -3.98
N ASP A 60 7.78 -10.33 -4.11
CA ASP A 60 6.75 -10.23 -5.14
C ASP A 60 6.42 -8.76 -5.45
N LEU A 61 6.18 -8.49 -6.73
CA LEU A 61 5.79 -7.20 -7.27
C LEU A 61 4.50 -7.35 -8.09
N TRP A 62 3.83 -6.24 -8.39
CA TRP A 62 2.69 -6.24 -9.29
C TRP A 62 2.98 -6.95 -10.62
N VAL A 63 4.17 -6.74 -11.20
CA VAL A 63 4.56 -7.34 -12.49
C VAL A 63 4.69 -8.87 -12.38
N ASP A 64 5.20 -9.38 -11.25
CA ASP A 64 5.34 -10.82 -11.02
C ASP A 64 3.96 -11.48 -10.90
N LEU A 65 3.05 -10.85 -10.13
CA LEU A 65 1.66 -11.28 -10.04
C LEU A 65 0.98 -11.26 -11.41
N HIS A 66 1.14 -10.20 -12.19
CA HIS A 66 0.57 -10.08 -13.52
C HIS A 66 1.04 -11.20 -14.44
N PHE A 67 2.36 -11.48 -14.46
CA PHE A 67 2.92 -12.55 -15.30
C PHE A 67 2.52 -13.95 -14.83
N ARG A 68 2.38 -14.17 -13.53
CA ARG A 68 1.95 -15.46 -12.96
C ARG A 68 0.56 -15.86 -13.41
N HIS A 69 -0.33 -14.91 -13.56
CA HIS A 69 -1.74 -15.12 -13.92
C HIS A 69 -2.06 -14.84 -15.39
N LEU A 70 -1.04 -14.78 -16.27
CA LEU A 70 -1.25 -14.65 -17.72
C LEU A 70 -2.14 -15.78 -18.24
N GLY A 71 -3.21 -15.40 -18.95
CA GLY A 71 -4.19 -16.35 -19.50
C GLY A 71 -5.28 -16.78 -18.52
N GLU A 72 -5.15 -16.51 -17.24
CA GLU A 72 -6.19 -16.76 -16.23
C GLU A 72 -7.03 -15.52 -15.97
N VAL A 73 -6.42 -14.34 -16.02
CA VAL A 73 -7.07 -13.05 -15.88
C VAL A 73 -6.65 -12.10 -16.99
N GLU A 74 -7.49 -11.12 -17.27
CA GLU A 74 -7.20 -9.99 -18.15
C GLU A 74 -7.29 -8.67 -17.38
N LEU A 75 -6.46 -7.69 -17.73
CA LEU A 75 -6.47 -6.34 -17.19
C LEU A 75 -7.55 -5.54 -17.92
N VAL A 76 -8.67 -5.27 -17.25
CA VAL A 76 -9.84 -4.59 -17.84
C VAL A 76 -9.96 -3.12 -17.46
N GLY A 77 -9.15 -2.63 -16.52
CA GLY A 77 -9.14 -1.23 -16.14
C GLY A 77 -7.87 -0.82 -15.40
N VAL A 78 -7.43 0.40 -15.67
CA VAL A 78 -6.33 1.06 -14.96
C VAL A 78 -6.73 2.50 -14.71
N TRP A 79 -6.56 2.96 -13.46
CA TRP A 79 -6.81 4.36 -13.12
C TRP A 79 -5.94 4.81 -11.95
N GLU A 80 -5.80 6.11 -11.81
CA GLU A 80 -5.13 6.74 -10.68
C GLU A 80 -6.16 7.31 -9.70
N ALA A 81 -5.95 7.09 -8.41
CA ALA A 81 -6.79 7.65 -7.37
C ALA A 81 -5.98 8.09 -6.15
N PRO A 82 -6.45 9.13 -5.41
CA PRO A 82 -5.79 9.56 -4.18
C PRO A 82 -5.86 8.47 -3.13
N THR A 83 -4.76 8.29 -2.40
CA THR A 83 -4.69 7.48 -1.19
C THR A 83 -4.92 8.35 0.05
N LYS A 84 -4.85 7.76 1.24
CA LYS A 84 -4.89 8.52 2.49
C LYS A 84 -3.76 9.55 2.53
N PRO A 85 -4.01 10.77 3.05
CA PRO A 85 -2.97 11.75 3.28
C PRO A 85 -1.84 11.16 4.13
N MET A 86 -0.63 11.46 3.74
CA MET A 86 0.59 11.02 4.41
C MET A 86 1.42 12.20 4.85
N CYS A 87 2.34 11.99 5.78
CA CYS A 87 3.24 13.03 6.22
C CYS A 87 4.62 12.48 6.59
N LEU A 88 5.59 13.37 6.51
CA LEU A 88 6.82 13.30 7.27
C LEU A 88 6.53 13.85 8.66
N ALA A 89 6.87 13.11 9.69
CA ALA A 89 6.63 13.50 11.09
C ALA A 89 7.82 13.12 11.98
N ALA A 90 7.91 13.78 13.12
CA ALA A 90 8.95 13.52 14.10
C ALA A 90 8.42 13.70 15.53
N ARG A 91 9.24 13.33 16.52
CA ARG A 91 8.96 13.70 17.93
C ARG A 91 8.92 15.23 18.07
N PRO A 92 8.09 15.79 18.96
CA PRO A 92 7.90 17.25 19.09
C PRO A 92 9.19 18.05 19.27
N THR A 93 10.22 17.45 19.86
CA THR A 93 11.53 18.09 20.12
C THR A 93 12.51 18.00 18.94
N VAL A 94 12.13 17.35 17.83
CA VAL A 94 13.00 17.07 16.70
C VAL A 94 12.52 17.83 15.46
N GLY A 95 13.20 18.89 15.11
CA GLY A 95 12.87 19.70 13.93
C GLY A 95 13.34 19.06 12.61
N ARG A 96 14.46 18.35 12.60
CA ARG A 96 15.01 17.63 11.44
C ARG A 96 15.54 16.25 11.85
N PRO A 97 14.77 15.19 11.60
CA PRO A 97 15.18 13.82 11.95
C PRO A 97 16.43 13.38 11.19
N ARG A 98 17.37 12.72 11.88
CA ARG A 98 18.55 12.08 11.28
C ARG A 98 18.31 10.63 10.96
N THR A 99 17.34 9.99 11.63
CA THR A 99 16.90 8.62 11.38
C THR A 99 15.40 8.62 11.05
N LEU A 100 15.01 7.94 9.97
CA LEU A 100 13.67 7.98 9.44
C LEU A 100 13.12 6.55 9.23
N ALA A 101 12.08 6.20 9.98
CA ALA A 101 11.33 4.96 9.78
C ALA A 101 10.30 5.13 8.65
N LEU A 102 10.26 4.18 7.71
CA LEU A 102 9.38 4.27 6.54
C LEU A 102 9.11 2.90 5.91
N HIS A 103 7.94 2.76 5.28
CA HIS A 103 7.67 1.66 4.38
C HIS A 103 8.40 1.88 3.03
N PRO A 104 8.99 0.86 2.38
CA PRO A 104 9.73 1.00 1.13
C PRO A 104 8.99 1.74 0.01
N ALA A 105 7.68 1.55 -0.12
CA ALA A 105 6.87 2.25 -1.11
C ALA A 105 6.84 3.79 -0.91
N THR A 106 7.30 4.29 0.23
CA THR A 106 7.37 5.73 0.54
C THR A 106 8.78 6.31 0.43
N LYS A 107 9.74 5.50 -0.07
CA LYS A 107 11.14 5.91 -0.21
C LYS A 107 11.31 7.22 -0.99
N ALA A 108 10.57 7.39 -2.09
CA ALA A 108 10.65 8.59 -2.93
C ALA A 108 10.31 9.88 -2.16
N PHE A 109 9.39 9.82 -1.19
CA PHE A 109 9.13 10.98 -0.32
C PHE A 109 10.29 11.24 0.63
N ALA A 110 10.89 10.19 1.20
CA ALA A 110 12.07 10.33 2.05
C ALA A 110 13.25 10.96 1.29
N ASP A 111 13.49 10.51 0.06
CA ASP A 111 14.57 11.03 -0.79
C ASP A 111 14.34 12.51 -1.16
N ARG A 112 13.08 12.90 -1.32
CA ARG A 112 12.72 14.29 -1.65
C ARG A 112 12.82 15.24 -0.44
N TYR A 113 12.35 14.82 0.73
CA TYR A 113 12.20 15.71 1.87
C TYR A 113 13.31 15.61 2.90
N LEU A 114 13.95 14.44 3.01
CA LEU A 114 15.06 14.16 3.93
C LEU A 114 16.10 13.22 3.28
N PRO A 115 16.82 13.67 2.23
CA PRO A 115 17.77 12.82 1.50
C PRO A 115 18.87 12.24 2.38
N ASP A 116 19.33 13.00 3.38
CA ASP A 116 20.49 12.64 4.21
C ASP A 116 20.15 11.78 5.43
N ALA A 117 18.85 11.56 5.74
CA ALA A 117 18.48 10.78 6.92
C ALA A 117 18.74 9.28 6.70
N GLU A 118 19.23 8.59 7.72
CA GLU A 118 19.36 7.13 7.75
C GLU A 118 17.97 6.48 7.62
N ARG A 119 17.83 5.49 6.74
CA ARG A 119 16.55 4.79 6.47
C ARG A 119 16.41 3.56 7.35
N ARG A 120 15.28 3.46 8.05
CA ARG A 120 14.84 2.27 8.78
C ARG A 120 13.55 1.74 8.16
N TYR A 121 13.68 0.68 7.38
CA TYR A 121 12.54 0.13 6.67
C TYR A 121 11.69 -0.76 7.56
N VAL A 122 10.36 -0.61 7.40
CA VAL A 122 9.34 -1.39 8.09
C VAL A 122 8.34 -1.97 7.08
N ASP A 123 7.63 -3.03 7.46
CA ASP A 123 6.72 -3.75 6.53
C ASP A 123 5.33 -3.12 6.43
N ALA A 124 4.97 -2.21 7.32
CA ALA A 124 3.69 -1.50 7.28
C ALA A 124 3.85 -0.05 7.79
N LYS A 125 3.11 0.88 7.18
CA LYS A 125 3.15 2.31 7.55
C LYS A 125 2.89 2.58 9.04
N PRO A 126 1.95 1.89 9.74
CA PRO A 126 1.78 2.07 11.18
C PRO A 126 3.01 1.70 12.01
N LEU A 127 3.79 0.70 11.56
CA LEU A 127 5.03 0.31 12.24
C LEU A 127 6.10 1.40 12.18
N ALA A 128 6.09 2.25 11.14
CA ALA A 128 7.00 3.40 11.07
C ALA A 128 6.73 4.41 12.21
N VAL A 129 5.47 4.65 12.53
CA VAL A 129 5.07 5.48 13.67
C VAL A 129 5.51 4.83 14.99
N GLN A 130 5.31 3.52 15.13
CA GLN A 130 5.72 2.78 16.31
C GLN A 130 7.23 2.86 16.56
N GLN A 131 8.07 2.77 15.51
CA GLN A 131 9.52 2.95 15.65
C GLN A 131 9.92 4.29 16.25
N VAL A 132 9.14 5.36 16.00
CA VAL A 132 9.40 6.67 16.63
C VAL A 132 8.97 6.68 18.08
N LEU A 133 7.82 6.08 18.42
CA LEU A 133 7.34 5.96 19.80
C LEU A 133 8.30 5.14 20.67
N ASP A 134 8.85 4.07 20.12
CA ASP A 134 9.84 3.19 20.78
C ASP A 134 11.24 3.82 20.88
N GLY A 135 11.45 5.01 20.31
CA GLY A 135 12.74 5.68 20.30
C GLY A 135 13.76 5.09 19.32
N CYS A 136 13.35 4.15 18.49
CA CYS A 136 14.21 3.52 17.48
C CYS A 136 14.50 4.41 16.27
N ALA A 137 13.64 5.41 16.00
CA ALA A 137 13.84 6.43 14.97
C ALA A 137 13.46 7.82 15.50
N GLU A 138 14.03 8.87 14.90
CA GLU A 138 13.70 10.26 15.26
C GLU A 138 12.45 10.76 14.53
N GLY A 139 12.18 10.22 13.33
CA GLY A 139 11.01 10.57 12.53
C GLY A 139 10.50 9.37 11.72
N CYS A 140 9.35 9.58 11.08
CA CYS A 140 8.71 8.57 10.22
C CYS A 140 7.97 9.18 9.03
N ILE A 141 7.70 8.34 8.03
CA ILE A 141 6.66 8.60 7.04
C ILE A 141 5.47 7.70 7.36
N GLY A 142 4.34 8.33 7.67
CA GLY A 142 3.10 7.64 8.06
C GLY A 142 1.85 8.35 7.56
N SER A 143 0.69 7.74 7.79
CA SER A 143 -0.60 8.39 7.55
C SER A 143 -0.81 9.52 8.56
N VAL A 144 -1.35 10.65 8.11
CA VAL A 144 -1.56 11.85 8.94
C VAL A 144 -2.36 11.54 10.20
N ASP A 145 -3.43 10.73 10.07
CA ASP A 145 -4.30 10.39 11.19
C ASP A 145 -3.55 9.62 12.29
N VAL A 146 -2.78 8.60 11.88
CA VAL A 146 -2.01 7.76 12.83
C VAL A 146 -0.93 8.59 13.52
N VAL A 147 -0.24 9.45 12.77
CA VAL A 147 0.79 10.35 13.30
C VAL A 147 0.21 11.33 14.33
N ARG A 148 -0.93 11.94 14.02
CA ARG A 148 -1.61 12.87 14.95
C ARG A 148 -2.11 12.18 16.21
N GLN A 149 -2.70 10.98 16.09
CA GLN A 149 -3.11 10.17 17.23
C GLN A 149 -1.94 9.78 18.13
N ALA A 150 -0.76 9.55 17.53
CA ALA A 150 0.47 9.26 18.26
C ALA A 150 1.14 10.49 18.93
N GLY A 151 0.59 11.69 18.76
CA GLY A 151 1.14 12.92 19.32
C GLY A 151 2.45 13.39 18.69
N LEU A 152 2.77 12.92 17.48
CA LEU A 152 3.96 13.33 16.74
C LEU A 152 3.69 14.66 16.01
N THR A 153 4.76 15.43 15.77
CA THR A 153 4.70 16.68 15.02
C THR A 153 4.80 16.40 13.52
N VAL A 154 3.80 16.87 12.77
CA VAL A 154 3.81 16.83 11.31
C VAL A 154 4.75 17.92 10.78
N LEU A 155 5.78 17.53 10.04
CA LEU A 155 6.77 18.44 9.43
C LEU A 155 6.38 18.82 7.99
N CYS A 156 5.80 17.88 7.25
CA CYS A 156 5.33 18.09 5.88
C CYS A 156 4.21 17.11 5.55
N GLU A 157 3.09 17.59 4.99
CA GLU A 157 2.00 16.76 4.49
C GLU A 157 2.10 16.59 2.97
N PHE A 158 1.70 15.42 2.48
CA PHE A 158 1.58 15.13 1.06
C PHE A 158 0.39 14.21 0.80
N ARG A 159 -0.15 14.30 -0.41
CA ARG A 159 -1.32 13.54 -0.85
C ARG A 159 -0.93 12.66 -2.03
N PRO A 160 -0.42 11.47 -1.77
CA PRO A 160 -0.03 10.55 -2.84
C PRO A 160 -1.25 10.00 -3.56
N THR A 161 -1.02 9.62 -4.80
CA THR A 161 -1.96 8.83 -5.59
C THR A 161 -1.42 7.41 -5.76
N MET A 162 -2.28 6.49 -6.12
CA MET A 162 -1.95 5.12 -6.45
C MET A 162 -2.58 4.75 -7.79
N VAL A 163 -1.85 4.01 -8.60
CA VAL A 163 -2.38 3.38 -9.81
C VAL A 163 -3.00 2.05 -9.41
N TRP A 164 -4.27 1.88 -9.77
CA TRP A 164 -5.06 0.68 -9.52
C TRP A 164 -5.28 -0.09 -10.79
N CYS A 165 -5.15 -1.40 -10.71
CA CYS A 165 -5.34 -2.35 -11.80
C CYS A 165 -6.55 -3.23 -11.48
N LEU A 166 -7.53 -3.25 -12.37
CA LEU A 166 -8.72 -4.10 -12.28
C LEU A 166 -8.54 -5.31 -13.19
N TYR A 167 -8.61 -6.48 -12.61
CA TYR A 167 -8.53 -7.76 -13.29
C TYR A 167 -9.88 -8.44 -13.33
N GLN A 168 -10.13 -9.15 -14.43
CA GLN A 168 -11.28 -10.01 -14.63
C GLN A 168 -10.81 -11.41 -15.03
N PRO A 169 -11.38 -12.50 -14.49
CA PRO A 169 -11.12 -13.85 -15.00
C PRO A 169 -11.51 -14.01 -16.46
N VAL A 170 -10.64 -14.64 -17.27
CA VAL A 170 -10.85 -14.81 -18.71
C VAL A 170 -12.17 -15.52 -19.04
N ASN A 171 -12.64 -16.44 -18.17
CA ASN A 171 -13.84 -17.23 -18.38
C ASN A 171 -15.18 -16.50 -18.16
N LEU A 172 -15.15 -15.22 -17.73
CA LEU A 172 -16.41 -14.43 -17.58
C LEU A 172 -17.04 -14.05 -18.94
N HIS A 173 -16.33 -14.15 -20.05
CA HIS A 173 -16.86 -13.83 -21.38
C HIS A 173 -17.72 -14.94 -22.03
N ILE A 174 -17.80 -16.14 -21.43
CA ILE A 174 -18.50 -17.28 -22.05
C ILE A 174 -20.00 -17.38 -21.67
N GLN A 175 -20.53 -16.49 -20.84
CA GLN A 175 -21.92 -16.53 -20.38
C GLN A 175 -22.81 -15.36 -20.88
N SER A 176 -22.49 -14.81 -22.03
CA SER A 176 -23.33 -13.77 -22.66
C SER A 176 -23.68 -14.19 -24.10
N ASP A 177 -24.42 -15.30 -24.24
CA ASP A 177 -25.22 -15.64 -25.43
C ASP A 177 -26.65 -16.03 -25.00
#